data_527fa55a54ff9bf2fe53f667583ef340
#
_entry.id   527fa55a54ff9bf2fe53f667583ef340
#
_cell.length_a   1.000
_cell.length_b   1.000
_cell.length_c   1.000
_cell.angle_alpha   90.00
_cell.angle_beta   90.00
_cell.angle_gamma   90.00
#
_symmetry.space_group_name_H-M   'P 1'
#
loop_
_entity.id
_entity.type
_entity.pdbx_description
1 polymer ?
#
loop_
_entity_poly.entity_id
_entity_poly.type
_entity_poly.pdbx_seq_one_letter_code
_entity_poly.pdbx_strand_id
1 'polypeptide(L)'
;MTPTKQIEAITKMGRQRTLQRFVVVLVALCVSLALAALYTQQASYVMVLVFVAVVIGSAFQTSPHIEAAARALATANRADGSVTIEVADHWSDGFTYHAVVPVAPSGAWRFEFKPLGWKPVAGQYRATIFWLPDVVWPALVQVDAGVMHPRYAPTWSTNESGA
;
A
#
# COMPACT_ATOMS: atom_id res chain seq x y z
N MET A 1 10.92 1.92 -17.20
CA MET A 1 11.71 1.93 -15.93
C MET A 1 12.05 0.50 -15.60
N THR A 2 13.28 0.17 -15.23
CA THR A 2 13.65 -1.21 -14.90
C THR A 2 13.08 -1.65 -13.56
N PRO A 3 12.81 -2.94 -13.30
CA PRO A 3 12.30 -3.42 -12.02
C PRO A 3 13.15 -3.00 -10.82
N THR A 4 14.48 -2.98 -10.98
CA THR A 4 15.41 -2.52 -9.94
C THR A 4 15.16 -1.06 -9.53
N LYS A 5 14.94 -0.15 -10.49
CA LYS A 5 14.60 1.25 -10.20
C LYS A 5 13.23 1.40 -9.56
N GLN A 6 12.30 0.53 -9.87
CA GLN A 6 10.97 0.51 -9.24
C GLN A 6 11.06 0.04 -7.78
N ILE A 7 11.86 -0.98 -7.51
CA ILE A 7 12.15 -1.46 -6.15
C ILE A 7 12.79 -0.35 -5.31
N GLU A 8 13.79 0.33 -5.86
CA GLU A 8 14.42 1.48 -5.19
C GLU A 8 13.41 2.61 -4.90
N ALA A 9 12.54 2.90 -5.85
CA ALA A 9 11.48 3.89 -5.67
C ALA A 9 10.51 3.50 -4.55
N ILE A 10 10.06 2.24 -4.49
CA ILE A 10 9.18 1.73 -3.41
C ILE A 10 9.88 1.84 -2.05
N THR A 11 11.13 1.42 -1.96
CA THR A 11 11.91 1.49 -0.72
C THR A 11 12.07 2.94 -0.25
N LYS A 12 12.39 3.86 -1.17
CA LYS A 12 12.50 5.29 -0.88
C LYS A 12 11.15 5.88 -0.43
N MET A 13 10.06 5.55 -1.14
CA MET A 13 8.72 6.03 -0.78
C MET A 13 8.29 5.49 0.59
N GLY A 14 8.53 4.22 0.90
CA GLY A 14 8.22 3.63 2.20
C GLY A 14 8.95 4.35 3.33
N ARG A 15 10.26 4.55 3.19
CA ARG A 15 11.09 5.26 4.18
C ARG A 15 10.67 6.73 4.34
N GLN A 16 10.37 7.42 3.26
CA GLN A 16 9.97 8.82 3.28
C GLN A 16 8.61 9.01 3.96
N ARG A 17 7.67 8.10 3.78
CA ARG A 17 6.35 8.14 4.43
C ARG A 17 6.42 7.91 5.93
N THR A 18 7.25 6.97 6.38
CA THR A 18 7.47 6.76 7.82
C THR A 18 8.00 8.01 8.49
N LEU A 19 8.99 8.69 7.86
CA LEU A 19 9.51 9.97 8.32
C LEU A 19 8.45 11.08 8.31
N GLN A 20 7.66 11.18 7.24
CA GLN A 20 6.58 12.19 7.14
C GLN A 20 5.52 12.00 8.23
N ARG A 21 5.11 10.75 8.53
CA ARG A 21 4.18 10.48 9.63
C ARG A 21 4.75 10.94 10.97
N PHE A 22 6.00 10.64 11.23
CA PHE A 22 6.67 11.06 12.47
C PHE A 22 6.71 12.58 12.60
N VAL A 23 7.07 13.29 11.52
CA VAL A 23 7.09 14.76 11.48
C VAL A 23 5.69 15.34 11.67
N VAL A 24 4.66 14.80 11.00
CA VAL A 24 3.26 15.27 11.15
C VAL A 24 2.78 15.11 12.59
N VAL A 25 3.03 13.97 13.22
CA VAL A 25 2.65 13.73 14.61
C VAL A 25 3.38 14.70 15.55
N LEU A 26 4.68 14.90 15.34
CA LEU A 26 5.49 15.82 16.15
C LEU A 26 5.00 17.27 16.00
N VAL A 27 4.74 17.73 14.78
CA VAL A 27 4.22 19.08 14.51
C VAL A 27 2.84 19.26 15.13
N ALA A 28 1.94 18.27 14.98
CA ALA A 28 0.63 18.32 15.58
C ALA A 28 0.70 18.40 17.12
N LEU A 29 1.61 17.65 17.73
CA LEU A 29 1.86 17.71 19.17
C LEU A 29 2.39 19.08 19.61
N CYS A 30 3.37 19.64 18.91
CA CYS A 30 3.91 20.97 19.20
C CYS A 30 2.87 22.07 19.07
N VAL A 31 2.05 22.04 18.00
CA VAL A 31 0.95 22.99 17.80
C VAL A 31 -0.08 22.86 18.92
N SER A 32 -0.43 21.66 19.34
CA SER A 32 -1.36 21.42 20.45
C SER A 32 -0.85 22.01 21.77
N LEU A 33 0.43 21.77 22.08
CA LEU A 33 1.06 22.30 23.29
C LEU A 33 1.17 23.83 23.25
N ALA A 34 1.49 24.43 22.10
CA ALA A 34 1.58 25.87 21.94
C ALA A 34 0.19 26.54 22.10
N LEU A 35 -0.84 25.96 21.51
CA LEU A 35 -2.21 26.46 21.68
C LEU A 35 -2.72 26.26 23.11
N ALA A 36 -2.41 25.16 23.76
CA ALA A 36 -2.72 24.95 25.16
C ALA A 36 -2.05 25.96 26.08
N ALA A 37 -0.85 26.40 25.76
CA ALA A 37 -0.12 27.42 26.51
C ALA A 37 -0.69 28.85 26.29
N LEU A 38 -1.29 29.13 25.13
CA LEU A 38 -1.84 30.44 24.78
C LEU A 38 -3.26 30.65 25.25
N TYR A 39 -4.05 29.58 25.40
CA TYR A 39 -5.48 29.66 25.72
C TYR A 39 -5.80 28.95 27.03
N THR A 40 -5.89 29.72 28.10
CA THR A 40 -6.30 29.22 29.43
C THR A 40 -7.83 29.05 29.60
N GLN A 41 -8.65 29.27 28.57
CA GLN A 41 -10.10 29.11 28.62
C GLN A 41 -10.59 27.83 27.97
N GLN A 42 -11.41 27.07 28.69
CA GLN A 42 -11.75 25.66 28.48
C GLN A 42 -12.35 25.26 27.11
N ALA A 43 -13.12 26.10 26.44
CA ALA A 43 -13.80 25.74 25.18
C ALA A 43 -12.85 25.58 23.98
N SER A 44 -11.70 26.23 23.97
CA SER A 44 -10.75 26.19 22.87
C SER A 44 -9.95 24.87 22.79
N TYR A 45 -9.78 24.17 23.92
CA TYR A 45 -9.04 22.91 23.94
C TYR A 45 -9.70 21.79 23.14
N VAL A 46 -11.06 21.75 23.14
CA VAL A 46 -11.80 20.70 22.40
C VAL A 46 -11.61 20.84 20.90
N MET A 47 -11.66 22.06 20.36
CA MET A 47 -11.46 22.33 18.95
C MET A 47 -10.03 21.94 18.49
N VAL A 48 -9.04 22.25 19.30
CA VAL A 48 -7.64 21.90 19.01
C VAL A 48 -7.43 20.40 19.03
N LEU A 49 -7.99 19.70 20.01
CA LEU A 49 -7.92 18.23 20.09
C LEU A 49 -8.58 17.55 18.88
N VAL A 50 -9.76 18.06 18.46
CA VAL A 50 -10.45 17.54 17.26
C VAL A 50 -9.61 17.77 16.00
N PHE A 51 -9.04 18.96 15.82
CA PHE A 51 -8.19 19.27 14.68
C PHE A 51 -6.95 18.36 14.64
N VAL A 52 -6.26 18.18 15.77
CA VAL A 52 -5.10 17.30 15.89
C VAL A 52 -5.48 15.84 15.61
N ALA A 53 -6.61 15.37 16.13
CA ALA A 53 -7.10 14.02 15.87
C ALA A 53 -7.39 13.79 14.38
N VAL A 54 -7.98 14.77 13.68
CA VAL A 54 -8.23 14.70 12.24
C VAL A 54 -6.92 14.67 11.44
N VAL A 55 -5.95 15.52 11.79
CA VAL A 55 -4.63 15.56 11.13
C VAL A 55 -3.87 14.25 11.34
N ILE A 56 -3.85 13.73 12.56
CA ILE A 56 -3.24 12.45 12.88
C ILE A 56 -3.96 11.32 12.12
N GLY A 57 -5.29 11.27 12.18
CA GLY A 57 -6.11 10.27 11.50
C GLY A 57 -5.86 10.25 9.99
N SER A 58 -5.80 11.40 9.34
CA SER A 58 -5.51 11.50 7.90
C SER A 58 -4.09 11.05 7.56
N ALA A 59 -3.10 11.30 8.42
CA ALA A 59 -1.73 10.83 8.23
C ALA A 59 -1.61 9.29 8.32
N PHE A 60 -2.44 8.65 9.14
CA PHE A 60 -2.45 7.18 9.27
C PHE A 60 -3.24 6.47 8.17
N GLN A 61 -4.22 7.11 7.54
CA GLN A 61 -5.01 6.50 6.46
C GLN A 61 -4.26 6.39 5.12
N THR A 62 -3.20 7.16 4.92
CA THR A 62 -2.47 7.19 3.66
C THR A 62 -1.53 5.99 3.51
N SER A 63 -2.06 4.87 3.04
CA SER A 63 -1.37 3.75 2.41
C SER A 63 -0.37 2.94 3.28
N PRO A 64 -0.87 2.11 4.22
CA PRO A 64 -0.01 1.14 4.93
C PRO A 64 0.62 0.11 3.97
N HIS A 65 0.06 -0.05 2.77
CA HIS A 65 0.46 -1.08 1.81
C HIS A 65 1.83 -0.81 1.17
N ILE A 66 2.22 0.45 0.95
CA ILE A 66 3.55 0.76 0.40
C ILE A 66 4.66 0.52 1.43
N GLU A 67 4.37 0.73 2.71
CA GLU A 67 5.31 0.39 3.80
C GLU A 67 5.45 -1.12 3.95
N ALA A 68 4.35 -1.86 3.82
CA ALA A 68 4.37 -3.31 3.79
C ALA A 68 5.19 -3.83 2.60
N ALA A 69 5.02 -3.26 1.40
CA ALA A 69 5.82 -3.60 0.23
C ALA A 69 7.32 -3.31 0.45
N ALA A 70 7.66 -2.17 1.04
CA ALA A 70 9.05 -1.82 1.34
C ALA A 70 9.66 -2.75 2.41
N ARG A 71 8.90 -3.13 3.45
CA ARG A 71 9.33 -4.12 4.45
C ARG A 71 9.52 -5.50 3.85
N ALA A 72 8.62 -5.92 2.95
CA ALA A 72 8.69 -7.22 2.29
C ALA A 72 9.93 -7.37 1.43
N LEU A 73 10.40 -6.29 0.81
CA LEU A 73 11.68 -6.27 0.07
C LEU A 73 12.90 -6.47 0.99
N ALA A 74 12.82 -6.00 2.23
CA ALA A 74 13.89 -6.18 3.21
C ALA A 74 13.86 -7.57 3.87
N THR A 75 12.71 -8.22 3.90
CA THR A 75 12.53 -9.56 4.45
C THR A 75 12.71 -10.59 3.34
N ALA A 76 13.58 -11.56 3.52
CA ALA A 76 13.89 -12.59 2.50
C ALA A 76 12.74 -13.61 2.24
N ASN A 77 11.54 -13.39 2.78
CA ASN A 77 10.41 -14.31 2.61
C ASN A 77 9.75 -14.10 1.25
N ARG A 78 10.24 -14.83 0.26
CA ARG A 78 9.75 -14.79 -1.13
C ARG A 78 9.46 -16.19 -1.63
N ALA A 79 8.46 -16.31 -2.49
CA ALA A 79 8.09 -17.54 -3.16
C ALA A 79 7.94 -17.30 -4.67
N ASP A 80 8.38 -18.23 -5.47
CA ASP A 80 8.10 -18.20 -6.90
C ASP A 80 6.68 -18.70 -7.15
N GLY A 81 6.00 -18.04 -8.08
CA GLY A 81 4.62 -18.35 -8.42
C GLY A 81 4.19 -17.71 -9.73
N SER A 82 2.90 -17.51 -9.87
CA SER A 82 2.31 -16.82 -11.01
C SER A 82 1.38 -15.72 -10.57
N VAL A 83 1.15 -14.75 -11.44
CA VAL A 83 0.17 -13.69 -11.26
C VAL A 83 -0.58 -13.48 -12.57
N THR A 84 -1.88 -13.30 -12.49
CA THR A 84 -2.70 -12.86 -13.63
C THR A 84 -2.94 -11.37 -13.50
N ILE A 85 -2.61 -10.61 -14.54
CA ILE A 85 -2.89 -9.18 -14.63
C ILE A 85 -4.19 -9.02 -15.42
N GLU A 86 -5.15 -8.33 -14.83
CA GLU A 86 -6.39 -7.91 -15.46
C GLU A 86 -6.35 -6.40 -15.67
N VAL A 87 -6.81 -5.96 -16.83
CA VAL A 87 -6.90 -4.55 -17.20
C VAL A 87 -8.35 -4.21 -17.43
N ALA A 88 -8.92 -3.35 -16.59
CA ALA A 88 -10.25 -2.82 -16.75
C ALA A 88 -10.18 -1.39 -17.30
N ASP A 89 -10.89 -1.13 -18.35
CA ASP A 89 -11.02 0.20 -18.94
C ASP A 89 -12.25 0.89 -18.34
N HIS A 90 -12.04 2.07 -17.75
CA HIS A 90 -13.11 2.89 -17.23
C HIS A 90 -13.20 4.16 -18.06
N TRP A 91 -14.35 4.38 -18.69
CA TRP A 91 -14.63 5.47 -19.63
C TRP A 91 -14.25 6.88 -19.14
N SER A 92 -14.17 7.10 -17.83
CA SER A 92 -13.89 8.43 -17.26
C SER A 92 -12.50 8.56 -16.64
N ASP A 93 -11.90 7.49 -16.09
CA ASP A 93 -10.75 7.58 -15.20
C ASP A 93 -9.49 6.83 -15.69
N GLY A 94 -9.53 6.30 -16.92
CA GLY A 94 -8.44 5.55 -17.51
C GLY A 94 -8.41 4.07 -17.08
N PHE A 95 -7.24 3.43 -17.19
CA PHE A 95 -7.09 2.00 -16.94
C PHE A 95 -6.92 1.71 -15.44
N THR A 96 -7.71 0.75 -14.95
CA THR A 96 -7.52 0.14 -13.62
C THR A 96 -6.85 -1.23 -13.79
N TYR A 97 -5.84 -1.49 -13.00
CA TYR A 97 -5.05 -2.72 -13.07
C TYR A 97 -5.29 -3.56 -11.82
N HIS A 98 -5.65 -4.82 -12.02
CA HIS A 98 -5.81 -5.80 -10.96
C HIS A 98 -4.78 -6.91 -11.10
N ALA A 99 -4.22 -7.34 -10.00
CA ALA A 99 -3.39 -8.51 -9.91
C ALA A 99 -4.13 -9.61 -9.17
N VAL A 100 -4.14 -10.82 -9.74
CA VAL A 100 -4.72 -12.03 -9.15
C VAL A 100 -3.59 -13.01 -8.90
N VAL A 101 -3.33 -13.29 -7.63
CA VAL A 101 -2.25 -14.17 -7.18
C VAL A 101 -2.87 -15.47 -6.66
N PRO A 102 -2.77 -16.57 -7.40
CA PRO A 102 -3.30 -17.85 -6.95
C PRO A 102 -2.52 -18.39 -5.76
N VAL A 103 -3.24 -18.93 -4.78
CA VAL A 103 -2.68 -19.63 -3.61
C VAL A 103 -3.32 -21.00 -3.52
N ALA A 104 -2.53 -22.03 -3.81
CA ALA A 104 -3.00 -23.41 -3.73
C ALA A 104 -3.39 -23.78 -2.26
N PRO A 105 -4.43 -24.63 -2.03
CA PRO A 105 -5.25 -25.30 -3.03
C PRO A 105 -6.55 -24.58 -3.38
N SER A 106 -6.91 -23.47 -2.72
CA SER A 106 -8.33 -23.10 -2.63
C SER A 106 -8.71 -21.68 -2.99
N GLY A 107 -7.80 -20.83 -3.49
CA GLY A 107 -8.21 -19.46 -3.79
C GLY A 107 -7.12 -18.57 -4.37
N ALA A 108 -7.44 -17.30 -4.48
CA ALA A 108 -6.55 -16.28 -4.99
C ALA A 108 -6.72 -14.96 -4.23
N TRP A 109 -5.62 -14.23 -4.07
CA TRP A 109 -5.65 -12.85 -3.63
C TRP A 109 -5.81 -11.95 -4.84
N ARG A 110 -6.79 -11.06 -4.81
CA ARG A 110 -7.02 -10.04 -5.82
C ARG A 110 -6.80 -8.65 -5.23
N PHE A 111 -6.03 -7.81 -5.91
CA PHE A 111 -5.80 -6.44 -5.49
C PHE A 111 -5.60 -5.49 -6.68
N GLU A 112 -6.03 -4.25 -6.48
CA GLU A 112 -5.74 -3.15 -7.38
C GLU A 112 -4.31 -2.66 -7.16
N PHE A 113 -3.60 -2.33 -8.24
CA PHE A 113 -2.28 -1.73 -8.17
C PHE A 113 -2.11 -0.57 -9.15
N LYS A 114 -1.17 0.31 -8.84
CA LYS A 114 -0.76 1.39 -9.74
C LYS A 114 0.63 1.08 -10.30
N PRO A 115 0.79 0.98 -11.61
CA PRO A 115 2.11 0.68 -12.20
C PRO A 115 3.09 1.83 -11.99
N LEU A 116 4.32 1.51 -11.63
CA LEU A 116 5.40 2.47 -11.38
C LEU A 116 6.32 2.57 -12.61
N GLY A 117 5.89 3.38 -13.59
CA GLY A 117 6.72 3.67 -14.77
C GLY A 117 6.87 2.50 -15.76
N TRP A 118 5.89 1.58 -15.80
CA TRP A 118 5.72 0.55 -16.82
C TRP A 118 4.24 0.43 -17.20
N LYS A 119 3.95 -0.20 -18.32
CA LYS A 119 2.58 -0.40 -18.82
C LYS A 119 2.22 -1.88 -18.70
N PRO A 120 1.35 -2.26 -17.76
CA PRO A 120 0.88 -3.62 -17.64
C PRO A 120 0.05 -4.03 -18.86
N VAL A 121 0.19 -5.29 -19.25
CA VAL A 121 -0.64 -5.93 -20.26
C VAL A 121 -1.40 -7.06 -19.59
N ALA A 122 -2.65 -7.27 -19.95
CA ALA A 122 -3.45 -8.37 -19.43
C ALA A 122 -2.81 -9.72 -19.81
N GLY A 123 -2.76 -10.66 -18.87
CA GLY A 123 -2.17 -11.97 -19.10
C GLY A 123 -1.64 -12.60 -17.82
N GLN A 124 -1.15 -13.83 -17.97
CA GLN A 124 -0.51 -14.58 -16.88
C GLN A 124 1.01 -14.48 -16.98
N TYR A 125 1.66 -14.22 -15.85
CA TYR A 125 3.09 -13.99 -15.76
C TYR A 125 3.71 -14.86 -14.67
N ARG A 126 4.95 -15.28 -14.87
CA ARG A 126 5.79 -15.75 -13.78
C ARG A 126 6.07 -14.58 -12.84
N ALA A 127 6.02 -14.86 -11.54
CA ALA A 127 6.18 -13.82 -10.53
C ALA A 127 6.97 -14.33 -9.33
N THR A 128 7.74 -13.44 -8.72
CA THR A 128 8.25 -13.61 -7.36
C THR A 128 7.33 -12.85 -6.41
N ILE A 129 6.75 -13.56 -5.46
CA ILE A 129 5.76 -13.06 -4.52
C ILE A 129 6.43 -12.86 -3.17
N PHE A 130 6.31 -11.68 -2.61
CA PHE A 130 6.89 -11.30 -1.32
C PHE A 130 5.81 -11.28 -0.24
N TRP A 131 6.07 -12.02 0.82
CA TRP A 131 5.17 -12.17 1.96
C TRP A 131 5.77 -11.51 3.20
N LEU A 132 4.88 -11.04 4.09
CA LEU A 132 5.25 -10.60 5.43
C LEU A 132 4.64 -11.55 6.47
N PRO A 133 5.33 -11.83 7.58
CA PRO A 133 4.81 -12.73 8.61
C PRO A 133 3.52 -12.23 9.28
N ASP A 134 3.36 -10.91 9.33
CA ASP A 134 2.24 -10.20 9.95
C ASP A 134 1.11 -9.86 8.97
N VAL A 135 1.20 -10.32 7.71
CA VAL A 135 0.23 -10.01 6.65
C VAL A 135 -0.13 -11.28 5.90
N VAL A 136 -1.42 -11.58 5.81
CA VAL A 136 -1.92 -12.81 5.17
C VAL A 136 -1.99 -12.76 3.64
N TRP A 137 -1.85 -11.57 3.06
CA TRP A 137 -1.86 -11.36 1.60
C TRP A 137 -0.47 -11.01 1.06
N PRO A 138 -0.25 -11.13 -0.27
CA PRO A 138 1.01 -10.73 -0.89
C PRO A 138 1.28 -9.23 -0.71
N ALA A 139 2.40 -8.89 -0.06
CA ALA A 139 2.77 -7.51 0.17
C ALA A 139 3.36 -6.84 -1.08
N LEU A 140 4.05 -7.62 -1.93
CA LEU A 140 4.60 -7.20 -3.20
C LEU A 140 4.64 -8.40 -4.16
N VAL A 141 4.42 -8.12 -5.44
CA VAL A 141 4.57 -9.09 -6.53
C VAL A 141 5.49 -8.49 -7.60
N GLN A 142 6.52 -9.22 -7.96
CA GLN A 142 7.48 -8.82 -8.98
C GLN A 142 7.36 -9.73 -10.19
N VAL A 143 7.28 -9.13 -11.38
CA VAL A 143 7.37 -9.76 -12.68
C VAL A 143 8.57 -9.19 -13.45
N ASP A 144 8.96 -9.78 -14.56
CA ASP A 144 10.09 -9.29 -15.38
C ASP A 144 9.91 -7.84 -15.83
N ALA A 145 8.66 -7.43 -16.12
CA ALA A 145 8.34 -6.10 -16.61
C ALA A 145 8.24 -5.05 -15.49
N GLY A 146 7.94 -5.45 -14.25
CA GLY A 146 7.74 -4.49 -13.17
C GLY A 146 7.32 -5.09 -11.84
N VAL A 147 6.98 -4.20 -10.92
CA VAL A 147 6.53 -4.54 -9.58
C VAL A 147 5.12 -4.02 -9.32
N MET A 148 4.37 -4.76 -8.53
CA MET A 148 2.99 -4.49 -8.15
C MET A 148 2.86 -4.57 -6.63
N HIS A 149 2.25 -3.58 -6.01
CA HIS A 149 1.89 -3.61 -4.60
C HIS A 149 0.41 -3.24 -4.46
N PRO A 150 -0.29 -3.78 -3.47
CA PRO A 150 -1.68 -3.43 -3.23
C PRO A 150 -1.86 -1.93 -3.00
N ARG A 151 -2.84 -1.33 -3.65
CA ARG A 151 -3.29 0.04 -3.40
C ARG A 151 -4.22 0.10 -2.21
N TYR A 152 -5.08 -0.91 -2.10
CA TYR A 152 -6.03 -1.14 -1.02
C TYR A 152 -5.85 -2.54 -0.45
N ALA A 153 -6.53 -2.87 0.63
CA ALA A 153 -6.51 -4.20 1.19
C ALA A 153 -6.95 -5.23 0.15
N PRO A 154 -6.13 -6.26 -0.13
CA PRO A 154 -6.48 -7.32 -1.05
C PRO A 154 -7.74 -8.07 -0.61
N THR A 155 -8.52 -8.53 -1.57
CA THR A 155 -9.67 -9.40 -1.34
C THR A 155 -9.33 -10.83 -1.64
N TRP A 156 -9.82 -11.75 -0.81
CA TRP A 156 -9.72 -13.17 -1.05
C TRP A 156 -10.88 -13.64 -1.93
N SER A 157 -10.58 -14.38 -2.99
CA SER A 157 -11.57 -15.09 -3.80
C SER A 157 -11.34 -16.59 -3.71
N THR A 158 -12.33 -17.33 -3.29
CA THR A 158 -12.32 -18.78 -3.40
C THR A 158 -12.53 -19.17 -4.86
N ASN A 159 -11.78 -20.16 -5.35
CA ASN A 159 -12.08 -20.79 -6.63
C ASN A 159 -13.35 -21.63 -6.46
N GLU A 160 -14.52 -21.01 -6.38
CA GLU A 160 -15.77 -21.68 -6.70
C GLU A 160 -15.85 -21.83 -8.24
N SER A 161 -14.94 -22.61 -8.79
CA SER A 161 -15.07 -23.10 -10.16
C SER A 161 -16.10 -24.19 -10.14
N GLY A 162 -17.27 -23.85 -10.66
CA GLY A 162 -18.49 -24.59 -10.80
C GLY A 162 -18.37 -26.11 -10.91
N ALA A 163 -19.24 -26.73 -10.14
CA ALA A 163 -19.77 -28.02 -10.52
C ALA A 163 -20.67 -27.87 -11.74
#